data_62a1d4610ce13c5b85ab95e398571278
#
_entry.id   62a1d4610ce13c5b85ab95e398571278
#
_cell.length_a   1.000
_cell.length_b   1.000
_cell.length_c   1.000
_cell.angle_alpha   90.00
_cell.angle_beta   90.00
_cell.angle_gamma   90.00
#
_symmetry.space_group_name_H-M   'P 1'
#
loop_
_entity.id
_entity.type
_entity.pdbx_description
1 polymer ?
#
loop_
_entity_poly.entity_id
_entity_poly.type
_entity_poly.pdbx_seq_one_letter_code
_entity_poly.pdbx_strand_id
1 'polypeptide(L)'
;MSDLILDNTYLILLLPLWIFLIIMCGRFFAVYVNKTIIYVLTLLSSFLGILLCSASLLKLDYSLEQSFDFIKINNFSIPFGIYIDKISLIIALVLFLVSFFVQAFSIDYMKDEAKQYRFYAFLNMFNFSMAGLLFSPNLFQMYFFWELVGVMSYLLIGFDYKNPVKSDASRRVFLMNRVGDTALIGGIITTSYFMYNYSGNSNLASLNFEDFNSISAILSAYTSTPLFYIICGLFIIGAAVKSAQFPFYTWLQDAMEAKLPVSALLHSATMVVAGAYLLIRMLSFFTLEQPLMNIIAGLGILTALICSILASVETHPKKVLAYSTSANLGLIFLAIGFLNIKAALIFLVAHAFIKSALFLSLDDINHYVNYVTFLLGGLSLSGLIFSGLISKELVYAATSSCPFVSILYCLVAFFTAFYIMRIALVMIKDKKLVNTVNFKKFIPIGFLFLLNIVFYFFVRGKVEYKIAEPFYLAFLGWAIVYILYVKNLLAKFTTTPKILENFYNKILVKIYEKIAQVSDFIELNFLSNYKPIMLFAKCSVKISGWIEENIMNKSVKVTVNSAKKLSEWGAKLQSRNVQTYNAYGFILLTIVITLIIIGYTMMFNQLS
;
A
#
# COMPACT_ATOMS: atom_id res chain seq x y z
N MET A 1 25.57 13.96 16.87
CA MET A 1 25.00 12.63 16.58
C MET A 1 23.48 12.64 16.52
N SER A 2 22.79 13.55 17.22
CA SER A 2 21.33 13.79 17.13
C SER A 2 20.93 14.31 15.75
N ASP A 3 21.60 15.32 15.28
CA ASP A 3 21.29 16.02 14.04
C ASP A 3 21.62 15.13 12.83
N LEU A 4 22.70 14.35 12.90
CA LEU A 4 23.10 13.42 11.83
C LEU A 4 22.03 12.36 11.47
N ILE A 5 21.15 11.96 12.40
CA ILE A 5 20.07 11.01 12.12
C ILE A 5 18.90 11.72 11.45
N LEU A 6 18.54 12.92 11.91
CA LEU A 6 17.46 13.71 11.34
C LEU A 6 17.84 14.23 9.96
N ASP A 7 19.10 14.65 9.76
CA ASP A 7 19.61 15.10 8.47
C ASP A 7 19.65 14.00 7.41
N ASN A 8 19.74 12.74 7.82
CA ASN A 8 19.82 11.58 6.92
C ASN A 8 18.52 10.76 6.82
N THR A 9 17.40 11.32 7.23
CA THR A 9 16.08 10.62 7.16
C THR A 9 15.64 10.29 5.74
N TYR A 10 16.11 11.03 4.72
CA TYR A 10 15.89 10.72 3.31
C TYR A 10 16.43 9.32 2.91
N LEU A 11 17.40 8.78 3.64
CA LEU A 11 17.90 7.43 3.41
C LEU A 11 16.83 6.36 3.63
N ILE A 12 15.85 6.60 4.53
CA ILE A 12 14.72 5.68 4.73
C ILE A 12 13.99 5.44 3.42
N LEU A 13 13.84 6.50 2.63
CA LEU A 13 13.22 6.44 1.32
C LEU A 13 14.15 5.83 0.28
N LEU A 14 15.39 6.28 0.19
CA LEU A 14 16.29 5.94 -0.92
C LEU A 14 16.87 4.53 -0.85
N LEU A 15 17.03 3.94 0.34
CA LEU A 15 17.62 2.60 0.48
C LEU A 15 16.88 1.52 -0.34
N PRO A 16 15.55 1.37 -0.28
CA PRO A 16 14.86 0.39 -1.10
C PRO A 16 14.99 0.66 -2.61
N LEU A 17 15.02 1.95 -3.02
CA LEU A 17 15.22 2.34 -4.41
C LEU A 17 16.59 1.90 -4.93
N TRP A 18 17.65 2.16 -4.17
CA TRP A 18 18.99 1.77 -4.57
C TRP A 18 19.13 0.25 -4.72
N ILE A 19 18.55 -0.52 -3.79
CA ILE A 19 18.56 -1.99 -3.90
C ILE A 19 17.81 -2.45 -5.16
N PHE A 20 16.65 -1.86 -5.46
CA PHE A 20 15.94 -2.11 -6.71
C PHE A 20 16.84 -1.85 -7.92
N LEU A 21 17.50 -0.69 -7.98
CA LEU A 21 18.38 -0.31 -9.09
C LEU A 21 19.58 -1.26 -9.20
N ILE A 22 20.24 -1.60 -8.08
CA ILE A 22 21.37 -2.54 -8.07
C ILE A 22 20.96 -3.90 -8.65
N ILE A 23 19.80 -4.44 -8.23
CA ILE A 23 19.33 -5.75 -8.72
C ILE A 23 18.98 -5.68 -10.21
N MET A 24 18.29 -4.63 -10.65
CA MET A 24 17.84 -4.49 -12.04
C MET A 24 19.00 -4.15 -12.99
N CYS A 25 19.88 -3.23 -12.62
CA CYS A 25 21.07 -2.89 -13.41
C CYS A 25 22.04 -4.07 -13.49
N GLY A 26 22.30 -4.76 -12.38
CA GLY A 26 23.14 -5.96 -12.39
C GLY A 26 22.63 -6.99 -13.40
N ARG A 27 21.31 -7.15 -13.50
CA ARG A 27 20.71 -8.07 -14.48
C ARG A 27 20.77 -7.54 -15.92
N PHE A 28 20.56 -6.24 -16.10
CA PHE A 28 20.61 -5.58 -17.43
C PHE A 28 22.00 -5.70 -18.05
N PHE A 29 23.05 -5.49 -17.27
CA PHE A 29 24.45 -5.64 -17.73
C PHE A 29 24.96 -7.09 -17.73
N ALA A 30 24.07 -8.08 -17.60
CA ALA A 30 24.40 -9.51 -17.54
C ALA A 30 25.42 -9.86 -16.42
N VAL A 31 25.58 -9.00 -15.42
CA VAL A 31 26.39 -9.30 -14.25
C VAL A 31 25.64 -10.33 -13.41
N TYR A 32 26.27 -11.47 -13.17
CA TYR A 32 25.67 -12.50 -12.32
C TYR A 32 25.66 -12.04 -10.86
N VAL A 33 24.53 -11.50 -10.41
CA VAL A 33 24.36 -11.20 -9.00
C VAL A 33 23.96 -12.48 -8.26
N ASN A 34 24.82 -12.91 -7.34
CA ASN A 34 24.55 -14.10 -6.53
C ASN A 34 23.23 -13.94 -5.76
N LYS A 35 22.41 -15.00 -5.75
CA LYS A 35 21.13 -15.02 -5.02
C LYS A 35 21.29 -14.59 -3.56
N THR A 36 22.35 -15.04 -2.90
CA THR A 36 22.65 -14.69 -1.50
C THR A 36 22.85 -13.19 -1.32
N ILE A 37 23.53 -12.52 -2.26
CA ILE A 37 23.73 -11.06 -2.22
C ILE A 37 22.39 -10.34 -2.35
N ILE A 38 21.51 -10.79 -3.25
CA ILE A 38 20.16 -10.21 -3.39
C ILE A 38 19.37 -10.32 -2.08
N TYR A 39 19.41 -11.48 -1.42
CA TYR A 39 18.73 -11.70 -0.14
C TYR A 39 19.27 -10.79 0.95
N VAL A 40 20.61 -10.74 1.09
CA VAL A 40 21.26 -9.89 2.10
C VAL A 40 20.95 -8.42 1.87
N LEU A 41 21.09 -7.92 0.64
CA LEU A 41 20.81 -6.52 0.31
C LEU A 41 19.34 -6.16 0.60
N THR A 42 18.41 -7.03 0.20
CA THR A 42 16.97 -6.81 0.41
C THR A 42 16.61 -6.77 1.90
N LEU A 43 17.12 -7.71 2.70
CA LEU A 43 16.90 -7.72 4.15
C LEU A 43 17.58 -6.52 4.83
N LEU A 44 18.79 -6.16 4.40
CA LEU A 44 19.54 -5.02 4.93
C LEU A 44 18.77 -3.71 4.70
N SER A 45 18.18 -3.51 3.51
CA SER A 45 17.34 -2.35 3.21
C SER A 45 16.21 -2.18 4.21
N SER A 46 15.43 -3.24 4.45
CA SER A 46 14.31 -3.18 5.40
C SER A 46 14.79 -3.05 6.85
N PHE A 47 15.89 -3.70 7.22
CA PHE A 47 16.48 -3.60 8.56
C PHE A 47 16.99 -2.19 8.85
N LEU A 48 17.71 -1.57 7.91
CA LEU A 48 18.15 -0.17 8.06
C LEU A 48 16.94 0.78 8.11
N GLY A 49 15.89 0.52 7.32
CA GLY A 49 14.63 1.25 7.42
C GLY A 49 14.02 1.18 8.83
N ILE A 50 14.01 0.01 9.47
CA ILE A 50 13.55 -0.16 10.87
C ILE A 50 14.41 0.67 11.83
N LEU A 51 15.74 0.57 11.71
CA LEU A 51 16.65 1.30 12.58
C LEU A 51 16.50 2.83 12.45
N LEU A 52 16.44 3.33 11.23
CA LEU A 52 16.28 4.76 10.97
C LEU A 52 14.92 5.28 11.43
N CYS A 53 13.82 4.58 11.14
CA CYS A 53 12.48 4.95 11.60
C CYS A 53 12.40 4.97 13.13
N SER A 54 12.94 3.94 13.80
CA SER A 54 12.91 3.87 15.27
C SER A 54 13.78 4.94 15.91
N ALA A 55 14.97 5.20 15.37
CA ALA A 55 15.86 6.24 15.85
C ALA A 55 15.28 7.65 15.65
N SER A 56 14.64 7.89 14.50
CA SER A 56 13.93 9.15 14.22
C SER A 56 12.75 9.34 15.16
N LEU A 57 11.99 8.28 15.44
CA LEU A 57 10.81 8.33 16.31
C LEU A 57 11.15 8.67 17.77
N LEU A 58 12.35 8.27 18.23
CA LEU A 58 12.85 8.59 19.57
C LEU A 58 13.34 10.04 19.70
N LYS A 59 13.68 10.71 18.59
CA LYS A 59 14.31 12.04 18.57
C LYS A 59 13.42 13.13 18.01
N LEU A 60 12.34 12.77 17.32
CA LEU A 60 11.47 13.73 16.66
C LEU A 60 10.53 14.39 17.67
N ASP A 61 10.78 15.65 18.01
CA ASP A 61 9.91 16.46 18.85
C ASP A 61 8.82 17.14 18.00
N TYR A 62 9.17 17.65 16.81
CA TYR A 62 8.31 18.34 15.86
C TYR A 62 8.36 17.67 14.47
N SER A 63 7.49 18.09 13.55
CA SER A 63 7.59 17.69 12.15
C SER A 63 8.87 18.21 11.50
N LEU A 64 9.45 17.42 10.61
CA LEU A 64 10.62 17.78 9.82
C LEU A 64 10.21 17.82 8.34
N GLU A 65 10.41 18.94 7.68
CA GLU A 65 10.27 19.07 6.23
C GLU A 65 11.63 19.38 5.59
N GLN A 66 11.97 18.65 4.54
CA GLN A 66 13.12 18.92 3.66
C GLN A 66 12.59 18.81 2.23
N SER A 67 12.40 19.94 1.57
CA SER A 67 11.83 20.00 0.22
C SER A 67 12.58 21.01 -0.64
N PHE A 68 12.50 20.83 -1.96
CA PHE A 68 12.99 21.75 -2.98
C PHE A 68 11.94 21.98 -4.05
N ASP A 69 11.90 23.15 -4.68
CA ASP A 69 10.97 23.46 -5.75
C ASP A 69 11.25 22.59 -6.99
N PHE A 70 10.39 21.59 -7.23
CA PHE A 70 10.51 20.68 -8.38
C PHE A 70 9.87 21.29 -9.65
N ILE A 71 8.68 21.88 -9.51
CA ILE A 71 7.99 22.59 -10.58
C ILE A 71 7.72 24.00 -10.08
N LYS A 72 8.19 25.02 -10.81
CA LYS A 72 7.95 26.43 -10.49
C LYS A 72 7.43 27.16 -11.72
N ILE A 73 6.23 27.72 -11.60
CA ILE A 73 5.57 28.49 -12.67
C ILE A 73 5.07 29.78 -12.04
N ASN A 74 5.72 30.88 -12.33
CA ASN A 74 5.45 32.19 -11.70
C ASN A 74 5.50 32.07 -10.15
N ASN A 75 4.39 32.37 -9.50
CA ASN A 75 4.23 32.31 -8.04
C ASN A 75 3.69 30.95 -7.53
N PHE A 76 3.52 29.98 -8.41
CA PHE A 76 3.09 28.63 -8.05
C PHE A 76 4.28 27.69 -8.08
N SER A 77 4.57 27.01 -6.97
CA SER A 77 5.61 25.98 -6.90
C SER A 77 5.05 24.70 -6.29
N ILE A 78 5.44 23.56 -6.85
CA ILE A 78 5.18 22.23 -6.26
C ILE A 78 6.52 21.75 -5.71
N PRO A 79 6.68 21.69 -4.39
CA PRO A 79 7.90 21.17 -3.79
C PRO A 79 7.93 19.65 -3.89
N PHE A 80 9.13 19.10 -4.02
CA PHE A 80 9.43 17.68 -3.92
C PHE A 80 10.40 17.46 -2.76
N GLY A 81 10.11 16.50 -1.89
CA GLY A 81 10.93 16.30 -0.71
C GLY A 81 10.37 15.25 0.25
N ILE A 82 10.67 15.41 1.52
CA ILE A 82 10.17 14.56 2.60
C ILE A 82 9.55 15.42 3.70
N TYR A 83 8.41 14.96 4.19
CA TYR A 83 7.73 15.47 5.37
C TYR A 83 7.56 14.32 6.38
N ILE A 84 8.17 14.47 7.53
CA ILE A 84 8.26 13.43 8.56
C ILE A 84 7.60 13.92 9.82
N ASP A 85 6.61 13.16 10.29
CA ASP A 85 5.95 13.33 11.56
C ASP A 85 5.80 11.99 12.31
N LYS A 86 5.29 12.02 13.52
CA LYS A 86 5.10 10.80 14.32
C LYS A 86 4.16 9.80 13.67
N ILE A 87 3.14 10.24 12.93
CA ILE A 87 2.17 9.35 12.26
C ILE A 87 2.84 8.64 11.10
N SER A 88 3.53 9.37 10.23
CA SER A 88 4.26 8.79 9.09
C SER A 88 5.34 7.82 9.54
N LEU A 89 6.10 8.15 10.59
CA LEU A 89 7.15 7.28 11.15
C LEU A 89 6.60 5.99 11.76
N ILE A 90 5.48 6.05 12.50
CA ILE A 90 4.87 4.85 13.08
C ILE A 90 4.42 3.90 11.96
N ILE A 91 3.75 4.41 10.93
CA ILE A 91 3.27 3.59 9.81
C ILE A 91 4.46 3.06 8.98
N ALA A 92 5.50 3.88 8.74
CA ALA A 92 6.72 3.46 8.05
C ALA A 92 7.51 2.39 8.84
N LEU A 93 7.59 2.51 10.16
CA LEU A 93 8.20 1.49 11.01
C LEU A 93 7.47 0.15 10.86
N VAL A 94 6.13 0.16 10.88
CA VAL A 94 5.31 -1.05 10.68
C VAL A 94 5.50 -1.61 9.26
N LEU A 95 5.57 -0.75 8.24
CA LEU A 95 5.88 -1.13 6.87
C LEU A 95 7.19 -1.92 6.79
N PHE A 96 8.28 -1.36 7.32
CA PHE A 96 9.60 -2.00 7.24
C PHE A 96 9.70 -3.26 8.11
N LEU A 97 9.06 -3.30 9.29
CA LEU A 97 8.97 -4.50 10.12
C LEU A 97 8.27 -5.64 9.39
N VAL A 98 7.09 -5.39 8.85
CA VAL A 98 6.35 -6.41 8.08
C VAL A 98 7.13 -6.82 6.83
N SER A 99 7.68 -5.86 6.09
CA SER A 99 8.50 -6.13 4.91
C SER A 99 9.71 -7.01 5.21
N PHE A 100 10.43 -6.74 6.27
CA PHE A 100 11.61 -7.53 6.67
C PHE A 100 11.25 -9.01 6.87
N PHE A 101 10.19 -9.31 7.63
CA PHE A 101 9.80 -10.69 7.88
C PHE A 101 9.15 -11.35 6.66
N VAL A 102 8.40 -10.61 5.84
CA VAL A 102 7.88 -11.12 4.55
C VAL A 102 9.01 -11.45 3.59
N GLN A 103 10.03 -10.60 3.50
CA GLN A 103 11.22 -10.84 2.68
C GLN A 103 12.02 -12.04 3.19
N ALA A 104 12.20 -12.17 4.51
CA ALA A 104 12.86 -13.33 5.12
C ALA A 104 12.12 -14.64 4.84
N PHE A 105 10.78 -14.64 4.98
CA PHE A 105 9.93 -15.78 4.61
C PHE A 105 10.08 -16.14 3.11
N SER A 106 10.17 -15.12 2.26
CA SER A 106 10.25 -15.29 0.82
C SER A 106 11.52 -16.01 0.37
N ILE A 107 12.60 -16.01 1.15
CA ILE A 107 13.86 -16.69 0.81
C ILE A 107 13.64 -18.19 0.57
N ASP A 108 12.92 -18.83 1.48
CA ASP A 108 12.61 -20.25 1.34
C ASP A 108 11.41 -20.49 0.40
N TYR A 109 10.41 -19.62 0.44
CA TYR A 109 9.22 -19.72 -0.40
C TYR A 109 9.52 -19.59 -1.91
N MET A 110 10.48 -18.73 -2.29
CA MET A 110 10.84 -18.45 -3.69
C MET A 110 12.10 -19.18 -4.16
N LYS A 111 12.68 -20.08 -3.35
CA LYS A 111 14.00 -20.71 -3.64
C LYS A 111 14.09 -21.40 -5.01
N ASP A 112 12.99 -22.02 -5.46
CA ASP A 112 12.90 -22.76 -6.70
C ASP A 112 12.43 -21.92 -7.90
N GLU A 113 12.11 -20.64 -7.66
CA GLU A 113 11.63 -19.73 -8.70
C GLU A 113 12.80 -19.19 -9.55
N ALA A 114 12.74 -19.37 -10.86
CA ALA A 114 13.81 -18.95 -11.77
C ALA A 114 14.02 -17.42 -11.81
N LYS A 115 12.96 -16.64 -11.59
CA LYS A 115 12.96 -15.17 -11.68
C LYS A 115 12.95 -14.47 -10.31
N GLN A 116 13.60 -15.06 -9.30
CA GLN A 116 13.66 -14.52 -7.94
C GLN A 116 14.14 -13.07 -7.89
N TYR A 117 15.17 -12.72 -8.69
CA TYR A 117 15.71 -11.34 -8.74
C TYR A 117 14.63 -10.31 -9.03
N ARG A 118 13.72 -10.59 -9.98
CA ARG A 118 12.61 -9.69 -10.33
C ARG A 118 11.64 -9.54 -9.17
N PHE A 119 11.37 -10.62 -8.43
CA PHE A 119 10.50 -10.60 -7.26
C PHE A 119 11.04 -9.67 -6.17
N TYR A 120 12.31 -9.83 -5.80
CA TYR A 120 12.94 -9.00 -4.77
C TYR A 120 13.13 -7.54 -5.22
N ALA A 121 13.43 -7.31 -6.50
CA ALA A 121 13.46 -5.96 -7.05
C ALA A 121 12.10 -5.29 -6.91
N PHE A 122 11.02 -5.94 -7.30
CA PHE A 122 9.66 -5.38 -7.19
C PHE A 122 9.24 -5.16 -5.74
N LEU A 123 9.61 -6.03 -4.80
CA LEU A 123 9.35 -5.82 -3.37
C LEU A 123 10.06 -4.57 -2.84
N ASN A 124 11.32 -4.35 -3.20
CA ASN A 124 12.05 -3.15 -2.79
C ASN A 124 11.46 -1.89 -3.42
N MET A 125 11.12 -1.92 -4.71
CA MET A 125 10.47 -0.78 -5.38
C MET A 125 9.09 -0.49 -4.78
N PHE A 126 8.36 -1.51 -4.36
CA PHE A 126 7.09 -1.34 -3.65
C PHE A 126 7.29 -0.68 -2.28
N ASN A 127 8.31 -1.08 -1.51
CA ASN A 127 8.67 -0.45 -0.24
C ASN A 127 9.06 1.03 -0.43
N PHE A 128 9.86 1.34 -1.46
CA PHE A 128 10.18 2.70 -1.85
C PHE A 128 8.91 3.51 -2.14
N SER A 129 8.02 2.97 -2.94
CA SER A 129 6.78 3.64 -3.33
C SER A 129 5.89 3.93 -2.13
N MET A 130 5.77 2.96 -1.20
CA MET A 130 4.96 3.13 0.00
C MET A 130 5.60 4.11 0.99
N ALA A 131 6.92 4.03 1.20
CA ALA A 131 7.64 4.99 2.03
C ALA A 131 7.55 6.42 1.46
N GLY A 132 7.66 6.57 0.12
CA GLY A 132 7.49 7.84 -0.56
C GLY A 132 6.09 8.42 -0.39
N LEU A 133 5.05 7.58 -0.41
CA LEU A 133 3.69 8.00 -0.12
C LEU A 133 3.55 8.53 1.32
N LEU A 134 4.14 7.83 2.29
CA LEU A 134 4.05 8.19 3.71
C LEU A 134 4.82 9.48 4.05
N PHE A 135 5.93 9.72 3.37
CA PHE A 135 6.80 10.88 3.61
C PHE A 135 6.62 12.02 2.61
N SER A 136 5.56 11.99 1.79
CA SER A 136 5.26 13.09 0.87
C SER A 136 4.92 14.38 1.64
N PRO A 137 5.48 15.54 1.27
CA PRO A 137 5.19 16.83 1.89
C PRO A 137 3.86 17.43 1.42
N ASN A 138 3.36 17.02 0.25
CA ASN A 138 2.14 17.55 -0.36
C ASN A 138 1.32 16.47 -1.07
N LEU A 139 0.08 16.82 -1.43
CA LEU A 139 -0.81 15.89 -2.11
C LEU A 139 -0.37 15.51 -3.52
N PHE A 140 0.36 16.38 -4.26
CA PHE A 140 0.85 16.05 -5.61
C PHE A 140 1.90 14.96 -5.57
N GLN A 141 2.90 15.08 -4.69
CA GLN A 141 3.91 14.03 -4.51
C GLN A 141 3.30 12.76 -3.93
N MET A 142 2.36 12.89 -2.98
CA MET A 142 1.60 11.77 -2.46
C MET A 142 0.87 11.02 -3.58
N TYR A 143 0.25 11.73 -4.53
CA TYR A 143 -0.40 11.14 -5.70
C TYR A 143 0.60 10.41 -6.60
N PHE A 144 1.78 10.99 -6.85
CA PHE A 144 2.82 10.32 -7.62
C PHE A 144 3.19 8.95 -7.02
N PHE A 145 3.44 8.89 -5.72
CA PHE A 145 3.76 7.64 -5.05
C PHE A 145 2.54 6.71 -4.91
N TRP A 146 1.35 7.26 -4.81
CA TRP A 146 0.09 6.52 -4.82
C TRP A 146 -0.10 5.71 -6.12
N GLU A 147 0.20 6.33 -7.25
CA GLU A 147 0.22 5.69 -8.55
C GLU A 147 1.31 4.62 -8.64
N LEU A 148 2.49 4.92 -8.13
CA LEU A 148 3.61 3.99 -8.15
C LEU A 148 3.33 2.74 -7.31
N VAL A 149 2.71 2.87 -6.14
CA VAL A 149 2.19 1.75 -5.33
C VAL A 149 1.20 0.92 -6.15
N GLY A 150 0.31 1.55 -6.90
CA GLY A 150 -0.66 0.89 -7.80
C GLY A 150 0.05 0.06 -8.89
N VAL A 151 1.02 0.65 -9.58
CA VAL A 151 1.81 -0.02 -10.62
C VAL A 151 2.60 -1.20 -10.04
N MET A 152 3.26 -1.01 -8.88
CA MET A 152 4.04 -2.07 -8.27
C MET A 152 3.17 -3.23 -7.77
N SER A 153 1.96 -2.94 -7.27
CA SER A 153 0.99 -3.97 -6.91
C SER A 153 0.55 -4.77 -8.14
N TYR A 154 0.28 -4.12 -9.28
CA TYR A 154 -0.03 -4.76 -10.55
C TYR A 154 1.06 -5.74 -10.99
N LEU A 155 2.34 -5.31 -10.92
CA LEU A 155 3.49 -6.14 -11.29
C LEU A 155 3.71 -7.32 -10.33
N LEU A 156 3.42 -7.15 -9.04
CA LEU A 156 3.55 -8.19 -8.03
C LEU A 156 2.40 -9.20 -8.09
N ILE A 157 1.15 -8.78 -8.31
CA ILE A 157 0.00 -9.67 -8.49
C ILE A 157 0.17 -10.47 -9.79
N GLY A 158 0.53 -9.77 -10.88
CA GLY A 158 0.80 -10.36 -12.18
C GLY A 158 2.22 -10.94 -12.32
N PHE A 159 2.91 -11.30 -11.23
CA PHE A 159 4.28 -11.81 -11.30
C PHE A 159 4.43 -12.99 -12.26
N ASP A 160 3.47 -13.91 -12.23
CA ASP A 160 3.38 -15.05 -13.14
C ASP A 160 2.50 -14.70 -14.37
N TYR A 161 2.83 -13.63 -15.08
CA TYR A 161 2.05 -13.04 -16.19
C TYR A 161 1.73 -14.02 -17.34
N LYS A 162 2.44 -15.14 -17.44
CA LYS A 162 2.15 -16.21 -18.41
C LYS A 162 0.88 -16.98 -18.06
N ASN A 163 0.46 -16.96 -16.79
CA ASN A 163 -0.80 -17.55 -16.37
C ASN A 163 -1.94 -16.54 -16.66
N PRO A 164 -2.90 -16.86 -17.54
CA PRO A 164 -3.96 -15.95 -17.94
C PRO A 164 -4.82 -15.51 -16.74
N VAL A 165 -5.11 -16.42 -15.79
CA VAL A 165 -5.92 -16.11 -14.61
C VAL A 165 -5.26 -15.02 -13.77
N LYS A 166 -3.94 -15.12 -13.51
CA LYS A 166 -3.20 -14.14 -12.73
C LYS A 166 -3.02 -12.82 -13.48
N SER A 167 -2.80 -12.88 -14.79
CA SER A 167 -2.69 -11.72 -15.65
C SER A 167 -4.01 -10.94 -15.70
N ASP A 168 -5.14 -11.63 -15.85
CA ASP A 168 -6.47 -11.02 -15.86
C ASP A 168 -6.84 -10.44 -14.50
N ALA A 169 -6.54 -11.16 -13.42
CA ALA A 169 -6.73 -10.67 -12.06
C ALA A 169 -5.95 -9.37 -11.81
N SER A 170 -4.66 -9.33 -12.18
CA SER A 170 -3.85 -8.13 -12.01
C SER A 170 -4.38 -6.93 -12.81
N ARG A 171 -4.88 -7.16 -14.04
CA ARG A 171 -5.53 -6.11 -14.85
C ARG A 171 -6.80 -5.57 -14.20
N ARG A 172 -7.69 -6.46 -13.71
CA ARG A 172 -8.93 -6.03 -13.02
C ARG A 172 -8.63 -5.23 -11.77
N VAL A 173 -7.66 -5.67 -10.95
CA VAL A 173 -7.20 -4.94 -9.77
C VAL A 173 -6.69 -3.56 -10.14
N PHE A 174 -5.85 -3.46 -11.16
CA PHE A 174 -5.29 -2.20 -11.62
C PHE A 174 -6.37 -1.24 -12.13
N LEU A 175 -7.29 -1.72 -12.99
CA LEU A 175 -8.37 -0.89 -13.54
C LEU A 175 -9.33 -0.38 -12.45
N MET A 176 -9.68 -1.22 -11.47
CA MET A 176 -10.52 -0.78 -10.36
C MET A 176 -9.84 0.30 -9.52
N ASN A 177 -8.53 0.16 -9.27
CA ASN A 177 -7.79 1.19 -8.55
C ASN A 177 -7.73 2.51 -9.31
N ARG A 178 -7.68 2.49 -10.67
CA ARG A 178 -7.71 3.71 -11.50
C ARG A 178 -8.95 4.57 -11.28
N VAL A 179 -10.08 3.99 -10.92
CA VAL A 179 -11.29 4.75 -10.57
C VAL A 179 -11.02 5.65 -9.35
N GLY A 180 -10.39 5.10 -8.31
CA GLY A 180 -10.00 5.86 -7.12
C GLY A 180 -8.90 6.88 -7.39
N ASP A 181 -7.91 6.49 -8.20
CA ASP A 181 -6.80 7.35 -8.57
C ASP A 181 -7.29 8.58 -9.37
N THR A 182 -8.25 8.38 -10.29
CA THR A 182 -8.89 9.48 -11.05
C THR A 182 -9.70 10.42 -10.13
N ALA A 183 -10.41 9.87 -9.16
CA ALA A 183 -11.11 10.68 -8.17
C ALA A 183 -10.13 11.49 -7.32
N LEU A 184 -9.05 10.87 -6.84
CA LEU A 184 -8.03 11.53 -6.03
C LEU A 184 -7.37 12.70 -6.76
N ILE A 185 -6.90 12.49 -8.01
CA ILE A 185 -6.28 13.58 -8.79
C ILE A 185 -7.29 14.68 -9.11
N GLY A 186 -8.56 14.31 -9.38
CA GLY A 186 -9.63 15.29 -9.56
C GLY A 186 -9.82 16.18 -8.32
N GLY A 187 -9.83 15.58 -7.12
CA GLY A 187 -9.87 16.29 -5.85
C GLY A 187 -8.67 17.23 -5.66
N ILE A 188 -7.46 16.75 -5.94
CA ILE A 188 -6.22 17.53 -5.83
C ILE A 188 -6.25 18.74 -6.77
N ILE A 189 -6.55 18.53 -8.06
CA ILE A 189 -6.58 19.62 -9.05
C ILE A 189 -7.66 20.63 -8.71
N THR A 190 -8.85 20.19 -8.33
CA THR A 190 -9.94 21.09 -7.99
C THR A 190 -9.62 21.93 -6.75
N THR A 191 -9.03 21.32 -5.71
CA THR A 191 -8.60 22.04 -4.50
C THR A 191 -7.47 23.02 -4.81
N SER A 192 -6.47 22.61 -5.57
CA SER A 192 -5.34 23.45 -5.97
C SER A 192 -5.81 24.65 -6.81
N TYR A 193 -6.68 24.43 -7.80
CA TYR A 193 -7.29 25.49 -8.59
C TYR A 193 -8.09 26.48 -7.74
N PHE A 194 -8.86 25.95 -6.77
CA PHE A 194 -9.63 26.78 -5.83
C PHE A 194 -8.69 27.64 -4.97
N MET A 195 -7.64 27.05 -4.38
CA MET A 195 -6.68 27.79 -3.58
C MET A 195 -5.94 28.85 -4.39
N TYR A 196 -5.53 28.55 -5.62
CA TYR A 196 -4.87 29.49 -6.50
C TYR A 196 -5.70 30.75 -6.76
N ASN A 197 -7.01 30.59 -6.98
CA ASN A 197 -7.89 31.72 -7.35
C ASN A 197 -8.48 32.47 -6.15
N TYR A 198 -8.69 31.80 -5.00
CA TYR A 198 -9.49 32.36 -3.92
C TYR A 198 -8.73 32.57 -2.60
N SER A 199 -7.50 32.05 -2.45
CA SER A 199 -6.75 32.20 -1.20
C SER A 199 -6.01 33.53 -1.07
N GLY A 200 -5.78 34.25 -2.16
CA GLY A 200 -4.87 35.41 -2.20
C GLY A 200 -3.38 35.03 -2.03
N ASN A 201 -3.08 33.76 -1.76
CA ASN A 201 -1.72 33.23 -1.62
C ASN A 201 -1.56 31.99 -2.50
N SER A 202 -0.88 32.16 -3.63
CA SER A 202 -0.66 31.08 -4.62
C SER A 202 0.13 29.89 -4.07
N ASN A 203 0.91 30.08 -2.99
CA ASN A 203 1.68 28.98 -2.37
C ASN A 203 0.75 27.92 -1.75
N LEU A 204 -0.43 28.27 -1.27
CA LEU A 204 -1.40 27.32 -0.73
C LEU A 204 -1.95 26.36 -1.79
N ALA A 205 -1.82 26.68 -3.07
CA ALA A 205 -2.22 25.83 -4.18
C ALA A 205 -1.31 24.59 -4.34
N SER A 206 -0.11 24.57 -3.73
CA SER A 206 0.78 23.40 -3.67
C SER A 206 0.26 22.29 -2.77
N LEU A 207 -0.72 22.59 -1.90
CA LEU A 207 -1.37 21.66 -0.98
C LEU A 207 -0.38 20.93 -0.05
N ASN A 208 0.55 21.69 0.53
CA ASN A 208 1.49 21.16 1.52
C ASN A 208 0.75 20.80 2.81
N PHE A 209 1.14 19.71 3.45
CA PHE A 209 0.50 19.24 4.69
C PHE A 209 0.67 20.19 5.87
N GLU A 210 1.75 20.97 5.92
CA GLU A 210 1.93 22.02 6.92
C GLU A 210 0.89 23.14 6.81
N ASP A 211 0.44 23.44 5.57
CA ASP A 211 -0.51 24.50 5.28
C ASP A 211 -1.98 24.08 5.44
N PHE A 212 -2.27 22.81 5.75
CA PHE A 212 -3.64 22.28 5.77
C PHE A 212 -4.57 22.99 6.74
N ASN A 213 -4.08 23.50 7.85
CA ASN A 213 -4.88 24.31 8.78
C ASN A 213 -5.29 25.64 8.13
N SER A 214 -4.39 26.28 7.40
CA SER A 214 -4.67 27.53 6.67
C SER A 214 -5.63 27.26 5.50
N ILE A 215 -5.42 26.18 4.76
CA ILE A 215 -6.29 25.76 3.66
C ILE A 215 -7.70 25.45 4.17
N SER A 216 -7.82 24.71 5.29
CA SER A 216 -9.12 24.39 5.88
C SER A 216 -9.83 25.63 6.42
N ALA A 217 -9.10 26.59 6.98
CA ALA A 217 -9.67 27.86 7.41
C ALA A 217 -10.29 28.66 6.24
N ILE A 218 -9.64 28.66 5.06
CA ILE A 218 -10.21 29.27 3.85
C ILE A 218 -11.41 28.48 3.36
N LEU A 219 -11.32 27.16 3.29
CA LEU A 219 -12.42 26.29 2.87
C LEU A 219 -13.65 26.40 3.79
N SER A 220 -13.47 26.73 5.07
CA SER A 220 -14.57 26.88 6.02
C SER A 220 -15.59 27.95 5.61
N ALA A 221 -15.17 28.97 4.87
CA ALA A 221 -16.06 29.97 4.31
C ALA A 221 -16.94 29.45 3.14
N TYR A 222 -16.63 28.29 2.61
CA TYR A 222 -17.28 27.71 1.43
C TYR A 222 -17.98 26.38 1.72
N THR A 223 -18.13 26.00 2.97
CA THR A 223 -18.74 24.71 3.38
C THR A 223 -20.18 24.54 2.89
N SER A 224 -20.93 25.65 2.73
CA SER A 224 -22.30 25.65 2.19
C SER A 224 -22.35 25.39 0.67
N THR A 225 -21.21 25.40 -0.03
CA THR A 225 -21.19 25.28 -1.50
C THR A 225 -21.15 23.83 -1.94
N PRO A 226 -21.83 23.47 -3.06
CA PRO A 226 -21.70 22.12 -3.63
C PRO A 226 -20.26 21.74 -3.98
N LEU A 227 -19.41 22.72 -4.34
CA LEU A 227 -18.01 22.49 -4.69
C LEU A 227 -17.21 21.88 -3.54
N PHE A 228 -17.43 22.34 -2.31
CA PHE A 228 -16.78 21.79 -1.12
C PHE A 228 -17.08 20.29 -0.94
N TYR A 229 -18.37 19.91 -1.05
CA TYR A 229 -18.78 18.52 -0.96
C TYR A 229 -18.25 17.66 -2.12
N ILE A 230 -18.14 18.23 -3.33
CA ILE A 230 -17.51 17.54 -4.47
C ILE A 230 -16.03 17.26 -4.18
N ILE A 231 -15.28 18.25 -3.72
CA ILE A 231 -13.86 18.10 -3.35
C ILE A 231 -13.70 17.00 -2.31
N CYS A 232 -14.42 17.10 -1.19
CA CYS A 232 -14.33 16.11 -0.12
C CYS A 232 -14.79 14.72 -0.58
N GLY A 233 -15.84 14.64 -1.39
CA GLY A 233 -16.35 13.40 -1.98
C GLY A 233 -15.30 12.70 -2.86
N LEU A 234 -14.58 13.44 -3.68
CA LEU A 234 -13.51 12.90 -4.54
C LEU A 234 -12.37 12.29 -3.70
N PHE A 235 -11.97 12.93 -2.62
CA PHE A 235 -10.96 12.36 -1.69
C PHE A 235 -11.49 11.13 -0.96
N ILE A 236 -12.75 11.13 -0.51
CA ILE A 236 -13.37 9.96 0.14
C ILE A 236 -13.43 8.78 -0.84
N ILE A 237 -13.80 9.00 -2.11
CA ILE A 237 -13.81 7.95 -3.15
C ILE A 237 -12.40 7.40 -3.37
N GLY A 238 -11.38 8.26 -3.52
CA GLY A 238 -9.99 7.84 -3.65
C GLY A 238 -9.52 6.94 -2.51
N ALA A 239 -9.80 7.36 -1.27
CA ALA A 239 -9.51 6.61 -0.06
C ALA A 239 -10.28 5.28 0.00
N ALA A 240 -11.58 5.29 -0.33
CA ALA A 240 -12.46 4.13 -0.28
C ALA A 240 -12.04 3.04 -1.28
N VAL A 241 -11.68 3.42 -2.51
CA VAL A 241 -11.21 2.46 -3.51
C VAL A 241 -9.91 1.79 -3.06
N LYS A 242 -8.91 2.57 -2.62
CA LYS A 242 -7.61 2.01 -2.22
C LYS A 242 -7.69 1.14 -0.97
N SER A 243 -8.57 1.49 -0.03
CA SER A 243 -8.85 0.70 1.18
C SER A 243 -9.92 -0.37 0.99
N ALA A 244 -10.31 -0.67 -0.25
CA ALA A 244 -11.30 -1.70 -0.58
C ALA A 244 -12.61 -1.57 0.21
N GLN A 245 -13.15 -0.33 0.31
CA GLN A 245 -14.42 -0.07 0.96
C GLN A 245 -15.60 -0.32 0.01
N PHE A 246 -16.79 -0.55 0.56
CA PHE A 246 -18.00 -0.68 -0.24
C PHE A 246 -18.23 0.61 -1.07
N PRO A 247 -18.59 0.50 -2.35
CA PRO A 247 -18.84 -0.70 -3.15
C PRO A 247 -17.59 -1.30 -3.83
N PHE A 248 -16.39 -0.79 -3.58
CA PHE A 248 -15.15 -1.07 -4.33
C PHE A 248 -14.31 -2.25 -3.79
N TYR A 249 -14.81 -3.06 -2.85
CA TYR A 249 -14.03 -4.12 -2.17
C TYR A 249 -13.66 -5.32 -3.08
N THR A 250 -14.27 -5.48 -4.23
CA THR A 250 -14.14 -6.67 -5.08
C THR A 250 -12.74 -6.90 -5.64
N TRP A 251 -11.99 -5.84 -5.94
CA TRP A 251 -10.63 -5.99 -6.45
C TRP A 251 -9.70 -6.71 -5.48
N LEU A 252 -9.99 -6.62 -4.17
CA LEU A 252 -9.17 -7.27 -3.13
C LEU A 252 -9.25 -8.80 -3.24
N GLN A 253 -10.38 -9.34 -3.72
CA GLN A 253 -10.58 -10.77 -3.94
C GLN A 253 -9.76 -11.26 -5.15
N ASP A 254 -9.72 -10.49 -6.22
CA ASP A 254 -8.90 -10.77 -7.40
C ASP A 254 -7.40 -10.71 -7.07
N ALA A 255 -6.99 -9.81 -6.20
CA ALA A 255 -5.61 -9.69 -5.73
C ALA A 255 -5.10 -10.95 -5.01
N MET A 256 -5.98 -11.87 -4.58
CA MET A 256 -5.60 -13.13 -3.93
C MET A 256 -4.93 -14.15 -4.87
N GLU A 257 -4.94 -13.92 -6.19
CA GLU A 257 -4.16 -14.70 -7.17
C GLU A 257 -2.65 -14.46 -7.05
N ALA A 258 -2.22 -13.44 -6.30
CA ALA A 258 -0.84 -13.15 -6.00
C ALA A 258 -0.15 -14.28 -5.20
N LYS A 259 1.19 -14.31 -5.27
CA LYS A 259 2.00 -15.17 -4.39
C LYS A 259 1.77 -14.80 -2.92
N LEU A 260 1.84 -15.77 -2.03
CA LEU A 260 1.48 -15.61 -0.62
C LEU A 260 2.23 -14.47 0.10
N PRO A 261 3.56 -14.30 -0.06
CA PRO A 261 4.28 -13.17 0.54
C PRO A 261 3.77 -11.81 0.03
N VAL A 262 3.37 -11.74 -1.25
CA VAL A 262 2.79 -10.52 -1.83
C VAL A 262 1.45 -10.21 -1.16
N SER A 263 0.56 -11.21 -1.01
CA SER A 263 -0.70 -11.03 -0.31
C SER A 263 -0.50 -10.60 1.14
N ALA A 264 0.49 -11.18 1.83
CA ALA A 264 0.83 -10.80 3.20
C ALA A 264 1.26 -9.33 3.30
N LEU A 265 2.07 -8.83 2.36
CA LEU A 265 2.54 -7.45 2.36
C LEU A 265 1.46 -6.46 1.95
N LEU A 266 0.78 -6.71 0.80
CA LEU A 266 -0.21 -5.79 0.22
C LEU A 266 -1.41 -5.55 1.15
N HIS A 267 -1.87 -6.59 1.86
CA HIS A 267 -3.12 -6.56 2.61
C HIS A 267 -2.95 -6.38 4.12
N SER A 268 -1.72 -6.14 4.60
CA SER A 268 -1.44 -5.90 6.02
C SER A 268 -1.05 -4.44 6.32
N ALA A 269 0.09 -3.99 5.80
CA ALA A 269 0.73 -2.75 6.23
C ALA A 269 0.92 -1.72 5.11
N THR A 270 0.42 -1.98 3.88
CA THR A 270 0.84 -1.20 2.72
C THR A 270 -0.33 -0.63 1.92
N MET A 271 -0.57 -1.11 0.71
CA MET A 271 -1.50 -0.52 -0.26
C MET A 271 -2.88 -0.19 0.33
N VAL A 272 -3.45 -1.12 1.09
CA VAL A 272 -4.80 -0.96 1.64
C VAL A 272 -4.87 0.05 2.80
N VAL A 273 -3.73 0.35 3.42
CA VAL A 273 -3.61 1.34 4.50
C VAL A 273 -3.58 2.77 3.94
N ALA A 274 -3.15 2.95 2.68
CA ALA A 274 -2.98 4.26 2.05
C ALA A 274 -4.26 5.11 2.08
N GLY A 275 -5.45 4.52 1.89
CA GLY A 275 -6.71 5.26 1.96
C GLY A 275 -7.03 5.76 3.37
N ALA A 276 -6.84 4.93 4.40
CA ALA A 276 -7.00 5.38 5.79
C ALA A 276 -5.98 6.46 6.15
N TYR A 277 -4.74 6.34 5.68
CA TYR A 277 -3.71 7.36 5.85
C TYR A 277 -4.09 8.69 5.19
N LEU A 278 -4.62 8.65 3.96
CA LEU A 278 -5.12 9.84 3.28
C LEU A 278 -6.22 10.55 4.10
N LEU A 279 -7.20 9.81 4.63
CA LEU A 279 -8.25 10.39 5.47
C LEU A 279 -7.70 11.04 6.75
N ILE A 280 -6.70 10.43 7.37
CA ILE A 280 -6.03 10.99 8.56
C ILE A 280 -5.30 12.29 8.19
N ARG A 281 -4.60 12.32 7.05
CA ARG A 281 -3.90 13.53 6.57
C ARG A 281 -4.86 14.68 6.25
N MET A 282 -6.02 14.36 5.71
CA MET A 282 -7.02 15.34 5.30
C MET A 282 -8.10 15.59 6.34
N LEU A 283 -7.90 15.16 7.58
CA LEU A 283 -8.90 15.24 8.63
C LEU A 283 -9.44 16.65 8.83
N SER A 284 -8.56 17.67 8.75
CA SER A 284 -8.94 19.09 8.89
C SER A 284 -9.99 19.56 7.86
N PHE A 285 -10.07 18.91 6.69
CA PHE A 285 -11.09 19.21 5.69
C PHE A 285 -12.44 18.58 6.06
N PHE A 286 -12.42 17.33 6.47
CA PHE A 286 -13.64 16.57 6.75
C PHE A 286 -14.32 17.03 8.04
N THR A 287 -13.55 17.51 9.02
CA THR A 287 -14.09 18.03 10.29
C THR A 287 -14.81 19.36 10.17
N LEU A 288 -14.70 20.07 9.04
CA LEU A 288 -15.45 21.29 8.78
C LEU A 288 -16.97 21.03 8.73
N GLU A 289 -17.38 19.84 8.32
CA GLU A 289 -18.78 19.48 8.17
C GLU A 289 -19.06 18.08 8.72
N GLN A 290 -19.92 18.00 9.75
CA GLN A 290 -20.30 16.74 10.40
C GLN A 290 -20.89 15.69 9.45
N PRO A 291 -21.68 16.04 8.40
CA PRO A 291 -22.16 15.06 7.42
C PRO A 291 -21.04 14.28 6.72
N LEU A 292 -19.87 14.87 6.46
CA LEU A 292 -18.74 14.18 5.83
C LEU A 292 -18.15 13.12 6.77
N MET A 293 -18.00 13.43 8.04
CA MET A 293 -17.55 12.48 9.06
C MET A 293 -18.54 11.32 9.21
N ASN A 294 -19.84 11.60 9.17
CA ASN A 294 -20.89 10.59 9.18
C ASN A 294 -20.85 9.69 7.92
N ILE A 295 -20.52 10.25 6.76
CA ILE A 295 -20.33 9.47 5.53
C ILE A 295 -19.13 8.52 5.68
N ILE A 296 -18.00 9.00 6.20
CA ILE A 296 -16.80 8.17 6.44
C ILE A 296 -17.13 7.04 7.43
N ALA A 297 -17.80 7.36 8.55
CA ALA A 297 -18.23 6.37 9.54
C ALA A 297 -19.22 5.35 8.94
N GLY A 298 -20.19 5.84 8.18
CA GLY A 298 -21.22 5.03 7.52
C GLY A 298 -20.62 4.06 6.48
N LEU A 299 -19.70 4.54 5.64
CA LEU A 299 -18.95 3.69 4.71
C LEU A 299 -18.15 2.62 5.45
N GLY A 300 -17.52 3.00 6.57
CA GLY A 300 -16.74 2.10 7.40
C GLY A 300 -17.58 0.95 7.96
N ILE A 301 -18.67 1.25 8.67
CA ILE A 301 -19.49 0.22 9.32
C ILE A 301 -20.24 -0.64 8.30
N LEU A 302 -20.71 -0.05 7.18
CA LEU A 302 -21.37 -0.77 6.09
C LEU A 302 -20.40 -1.78 5.45
N THR A 303 -19.17 -1.36 5.15
CA THR A 303 -18.13 -2.23 4.63
C THR A 303 -17.81 -3.34 5.61
N ALA A 304 -17.62 -3.01 6.89
CA ALA A 304 -17.31 -3.97 7.92
C ALA A 304 -18.38 -5.06 8.04
N LEU A 305 -19.65 -4.68 8.01
CA LEU A 305 -20.78 -5.61 8.09
C LEU A 305 -20.87 -6.50 6.84
N ILE A 306 -20.91 -5.90 5.65
CA ILE A 306 -21.05 -6.64 4.39
C ILE A 306 -19.89 -7.63 4.22
N CYS A 307 -18.64 -7.17 4.39
CA CYS A 307 -17.47 -8.01 4.19
C CYS A 307 -17.33 -9.11 5.27
N SER A 308 -17.75 -8.89 6.52
CA SER A 308 -17.74 -9.94 7.53
C SER A 308 -18.79 -11.02 7.27
N ILE A 309 -19.98 -10.66 6.76
CA ILE A 309 -20.98 -11.61 6.30
C ILE A 309 -20.46 -12.44 5.11
N LEU A 310 -19.85 -11.77 4.11
CA LEU A 310 -19.29 -12.47 2.94
C LEU A 310 -18.13 -13.40 3.33
N ALA A 311 -17.26 -12.99 4.23
CA ALA A 311 -16.22 -13.85 4.80
C ALA A 311 -16.79 -15.10 5.46
N SER A 312 -18.00 -15.01 6.05
CA SER A 312 -18.64 -16.12 6.76
C SER A 312 -19.14 -17.23 5.83
N VAL A 313 -19.34 -16.96 4.55
CA VAL A 313 -19.81 -17.95 3.55
C VAL A 313 -18.72 -18.35 2.55
N GLU A 314 -17.67 -17.55 2.38
CA GLU A 314 -16.56 -17.81 1.45
C GLU A 314 -15.77 -19.06 1.87
N THR A 315 -15.37 -19.87 0.89
CA THR A 315 -14.67 -21.16 1.15
C THR A 315 -13.17 -21.07 1.00
N HIS A 316 -12.68 -20.16 0.16
CA HIS A 316 -11.26 -20.06 -0.15
C HIS A 316 -10.51 -19.26 0.96
N PRO A 317 -9.52 -19.84 1.66
CA PRO A 317 -8.88 -19.20 2.83
C PRO A 317 -8.32 -17.81 2.56
N LYS A 318 -7.61 -17.61 1.44
CA LYS A 318 -7.07 -16.30 1.06
C LYS A 318 -8.19 -15.27 0.85
N LYS A 319 -9.30 -15.66 0.20
CA LYS A 319 -10.44 -14.76 -0.01
C LYS A 319 -11.16 -14.42 1.28
N VAL A 320 -11.29 -15.37 2.22
CA VAL A 320 -11.79 -15.08 3.58
C VAL A 320 -10.94 -14.02 4.26
N LEU A 321 -9.60 -14.15 4.20
CA LEU A 321 -8.69 -13.15 4.76
C LEU A 321 -8.78 -11.81 4.01
N ALA A 322 -9.06 -11.79 2.71
CA ALA A 322 -9.29 -10.56 1.95
C ALA A 322 -10.55 -9.83 2.42
N TYR A 323 -11.70 -10.51 2.48
CA TYR A 323 -12.93 -9.92 3.03
C TYR A 323 -12.73 -9.41 4.45
N SER A 324 -12.00 -10.17 5.27
CA SER A 324 -11.69 -9.73 6.62
C SER A 324 -10.75 -8.51 6.66
N THR A 325 -9.92 -8.29 5.63
CA THR A 325 -9.11 -7.07 5.49
C THR A 325 -10.00 -5.87 5.23
N SER A 326 -10.89 -5.95 4.23
CA SER A 326 -11.87 -4.88 3.96
C SER A 326 -12.73 -4.57 5.18
N ALA A 327 -13.19 -5.60 5.91
CA ALA A 327 -13.98 -5.41 7.13
C ALA A 327 -13.21 -4.65 8.22
N ASN A 328 -11.95 -5.01 8.48
CA ASN A 328 -11.15 -4.34 9.49
C ASN A 328 -10.75 -2.91 9.10
N LEU A 329 -10.47 -2.67 7.81
CA LEU A 329 -10.27 -1.31 7.29
C LEU A 329 -11.56 -0.48 7.42
N GLY A 330 -12.73 -1.11 7.24
CA GLY A 330 -14.01 -0.47 7.52
C GLY A 330 -14.12 -0.01 8.98
N LEU A 331 -13.67 -0.82 9.95
CA LEU A 331 -13.62 -0.41 11.36
C LEU A 331 -12.60 0.72 11.61
N ILE A 332 -11.51 0.79 10.86
CA ILE A 332 -10.57 1.92 10.92
C ILE A 332 -11.23 3.19 10.37
N PHE A 333 -11.94 3.13 9.24
CA PHE A 333 -12.73 4.24 8.71
C PHE A 333 -13.80 4.70 9.71
N LEU A 334 -14.46 3.75 10.38
CA LEU A 334 -15.42 4.03 11.44
C LEU A 334 -14.76 4.85 12.57
N ALA A 335 -13.60 4.43 13.06
CA ALA A 335 -12.86 5.14 14.11
C ALA A 335 -12.46 6.56 13.67
N ILE A 336 -12.03 6.73 12.41
CA ILE A 336 -11.72 8.05 11.83
C ILE A 336 -12.98 8.90 11.80
N GLY A 337 -14.12 8.36 11.32
CA GLY A 337 -15.40 9.06 11.25
C GLY A 337 -15.94 9.50 12.62
N PHE A 338 -15.60 8.79 13.70
CA PHE A 338 -15.86 9.20 15.09
C PHE A 338 -14.73 10.04 15.72
N LEU A 339 -13.81 10.56 14.92
CA LEU A 339 -12.68 11.42 15.36
C LEU A 339 -11.72 10.73 16.35
N ASN A 340 -11.76 9.41 16.48
CA ASN A 340 -10.84 8.67 17.34
C ASN A 340 -9.62 8.17 16.56
N ILE A 341 -8.75 9.10 16.18
CA ILE A 341 -7.52 8.80 15.40
C ILE A 341 -6.58 7.88 16.16
N LYS A 342 -6.53 8.00 17.50
CA LYS A 342 -5.71 7.12 18.34
C LYS A 342 -6.15 5.65 18.22
N ALA A 343 -7.47 5.39 18.29
CA ALA A 343 -8.03 4.06 18.08
C ALA A 343 -7.76 3.55 16.65
N ALA A 344 -7.93 4.41 15.65
CA ALA A 344 -7.67 4.08 14.25
C ALA A 344 -6.21 3.65 14.02
N LEU A 345 -5.22 4.40 14.54
CA LEU A 345 -3.80 4.09 14.43
C LEU A 345 -3.41 2.81 15.19
N ILE A 346 -3.91 2.64 16.43
CA ILE A 346 -3.66 1.41 17.20
C ILE A 346 -4.22 0.20 16.45
N PHE A 347 -5.42 0.32 15.89
CA PHE A 347 -6.02 -0.78 15.14
C PHE A 347 -5.26 -1.06 13.83
N LEU A 348 -4.78 -0.03 13.13
CA LEU A 348 -3.97 -0.17 11.92
C LEU A 348 -2.69 -0.96 12.19
N VAL A 349 -1.97 -0.64 13.26
CA VAL A 349 -0.74 -1.34 13.66
C VAL A 349 -1.04 -2.79 14.06
N ALA A 350 -2.06 -3.01 14.89
CA ALA A 350 -2.50 -4.35 15.28
C ALA A 350 -2.89 -5.19 14.04
N HIS A 351 -3.68 -4.61 13.14
CA HIS A 351 -4.10 -5.22 11.87
C HIS A 351 -2.91 -5.67 11.04
N ALA A 352 -1.88 -4.82 10.91
CA ALA A 352 -0.70 -5.11 10.10
C ALA A 352 0.03 -6.37 10.59
N PHE A 353 0.30 -6.50 11.89
CA PHE A 353 0.99 -7.65 12.45
C PHE A 353 0.13 -8.93 12.41
N ILE A 354 -1.15 -8.83 12.76
CA ILE A 354 -2.05 -9.98 12.77
C ILE A 354 -2.23 -10.52 11.34
N LYS A 355 -2.48 -9.64 10.37
CA LYS A 355 -2.75 -10.04 8.99
C LYS A 355 -1.54 -10.64 8.29
N SER A 356 -0.37 -10.04 8.45
CA SER A 356 0.84 -10.60 7.87
C SER A 356 1.13 -12.01 8.39
N ALA A 357 0.99 -12.23 9.71
CA ALA A 357 1.15 -13.55 10.31
C ALA A 357 0.10 -14.55 9.80
N LEU A 358 -1.19 -14.15 9.71
CA LEU A 358 -2.27 -15.01 9.20
C LEU A 358 -2.09 -15.39 7.72
N PHE A 359 -1.69 -14.45 6.86
CA PHE A 359 -1.44 -14.79 5.46
C PHE A 359 -0.27 -15.74 5.32
N LEU A 360 0.87 -15.48 5.95
CA LEU A 360 2.04 -16.34 5.83
C LEU A 360 1.80 -17.74 6.42
N SER A 361 1.00 -17.86 7.47
CA SER A 361 0.67 -19.16 8.08
C SER A 361 -0.20 -20.05 7.19
N LEU A 362 -0.81 -19.51 6.11
CA LEU A 362 -1.52 -20.32 5.12
C LEU A 362 -0.57 -21.18 4.25
N ASP A 363 0.71 -20.84 4.19
CA ASP A 363 1.71 -21.73 3.59
C ASP A 363 1.87 -22.95 4.51
N ASP A 364 1.81 -24.14 3.95
CA ASP A 364 1.93 -25.37 4.72
C ASP A 364 1.09 -25.43 6.03
N ILE A 365 -0.18 -25.03 5.95
CA ILE A 365 -1.10 -25.00 7.12
C ILE A 365 -1.28 -26.37 7.79
N ASN A 366 -0.85 -27.45 7.14
CA ASN A 366 -0.86 -28.81 7.72
C ASN A 366 0.23 -29.01 8.78
N HIS A 367 1.24 -28.13 8.85
CA HIS A 367 2.19 -28.14 9.95
C HIS A 367 1.53 -27.59 11.23
N TYR A 368 1.66 -28.34 12.32
CA TYR A 368 1.06 -28.01 13.61
C TYR A 368 1.34 -26.56 14.05
N VAL A 369 2.58 -26.11 13.88
CA VAL A 369 3.00 -24.77 14.31
C VAL A 369 2.32 -23.67 13.50
N ASN A 370 2.23 -23.80 12.17
CA ASN A 370 1.54 -22.83 11.32
C ASN A 370 0.04 -22.77 11.64
N TYR A 371 -0.56 -23.94 11.89
CA TYR A 371 -1.96 -24.01 12.29
C TYR A 371 -2.21 -23.34 13.65
N VAL A 372 -1.37 -23.59 14.66
CA VAL A 372 -1.48 -22.92 15.96
C VAL A 372 -1.30 -21.42 15.83
N THR A 373 -0.34 -20.97 15.03
CA THR A 373 -0.15 -19.51 14.76
C THR A 373 -1.37 -18.91 14.08
N PHE A 374 -1.97 -19.64 13.12
CA PHE A 374 -3.22 -19.22 12.48
C PHE A 374 -4.38 -19.11 13.48
N LEU A 375 -4.55 -20.09 14.38
CA LEU A 375 -5.58 -20.05 15.43
C LEU A 375 -5.38 -18.88 16.39
N LEU A 376 -4.15 -18.68 16.90
CA LEU A 376 -3.84 -17.59 17.81
C LEU A 376 -3.99 -16.21 17.13
N GLY A 377 -3.54 -16.10 15.88
CA GLY A 377 -3.77 -14.91 15.06
C GLY A 377 -5.25 -14.65 14.81
N GLY A 378 -6.02 -15.71 14.60
CA GLY A 378 -7.48 -15.65 14.44
C GLY A 378 -8.20 -15.20 15.72
N LEU A 379 -7.78 -15.69 16.89
CA LEU A 379 -8.27 -15.21 18.20
C LEU A 379 -7.97 -13.73 18.39
N SER A 380 -6.75 -13.30 18.03
CA SER A 380 -6.39 -11.88 18.09
C SER A 380 -7.22 -11.06 17.11
N LEU A 381 -7.40 -11.52 15.86
CA LEU A 381 -8.23 -10.84 14.86
C LEU A 381 -9.70 -10.72 15.30
N SER A 382 -10.23 -11.73 16.00
CA SER A 382 -11.58 -11.72 16.57
C SER A 382 -11.76 -10.71 17.70
N GLY A 383 -10.67 -10.19 18.27
CA GLY A 383 -10.71 -9.28 19.41
C GLY A 383 -10.81 -10.01 20.77
N LEU A 384 -10.40 -11.27 20.84
CA LEU A 384 -10.45 -12.06 22.08
C LEU A 384 -9.14 -12.00 22.85
N ILE A 385 -8.00 -11.83 22.18
CA ILE A 385 -6.67 -11.80 22.82
C ILE A 385 -5.77 -10.72 22.21
N PHE A 386 -4.73 -10.35 22.95
CA PHE A 386 -3.62 -9.49 22.53
C PHE A 386 -4.05 -8.14 21.92
N SER A 387 -3.30 -7.62 20.94
CA SER A 387 -3.54 -6.28 20.40
C SER A 387 -4.89 -6.14 19.69
N GLY A 388 -5.44 -7.24 19.16
CA GLY A 388 -6.79 -7.25 18.58
C GLY A 388 -7.88 -6.95 19.58
N LEU A 389 -7.74 -7.37 20.85
CA LEU A 389 -8.66 -7.05 21.94
C LEU A 389 -8.69 -5.53 22.19
N ILE A 390 -7.53 -4.93 22.52
CA ILE A 390 -7.48 -3.50 22.84
C ILE A 390 -7.95 -2.66 21.66
N SER A 391 -7.47 -2.95 20.45
CA SER A 391 -7.80 -2.16 19.27
C SER A 391 -9.30 -2.14 18.97
N LYS A 392 -9.97 -3.28 19.07
CA LYS A 392 -11.41 -3.39 18.84
C LYS A 392 -12.24 -2.73 19.94
N GLU A 393 -11.87 -2.90 21.20
CA GLU A 393 -12.56 -2.25 22.31
C GLU A 393 -12.42 -0.71 22.24
N LEU A 394 -11.28 -0.18 21.81
CA LEU A 394 -11.09 1.25 21.60
C LEU A 394 -11.97 1.81 20.47
N VAL A 395 -12.11 1.07 19.37
CA VAL A 395 -13.00 1.48 18.27
C VAL A 395 -14.46 1.38 18.72
N TYR A 396 -14.84 0.33 19.45
CA TYR A 396 -16.19 0.22 19.99
C TYR A 396 -16.52 1.37 20.95
N ALA A 397 -15.61 1.72 21.85
CA ALA A 397 -15.78 2.82 22.77
C ALA A 397 -16.02 4.16 22.04
N ALA A 398 -15.43 4.35 20.85
CA ALA A 398 -15.69 5.54 20.02
C ALA A 398 -17.14 5.59 19.49
N THR A 399 -17.82 4.44 19.35
CA THR A 399 -19.21 4.38 18.82
C THR A 399 -20.28 4.60 19.91
N SER A 400 -19.90 4.78 21.17
CA SER A 400 -20.81 4.90 22.32
C SER A 400 -21.84 6.03 22.18
N SER A 401 -21.53 7.07 21.39
CA SER A 401 -22.45 8.18 21.09
C SER A 401 -23.60 7.81 20.13
N CYS A 402 -23.51 6.65 19.44
CA CYS A 402 -24.51 6.21 18.47
C CYS A 402 -24.89 4.73 18.69
N PRO A 403 -25.96 4.44 19.48
CA PRO A 403 -26.34 3.06 19.83
C PRO A 403 -26.59 2.16 18.61
N PHE A 404 -27.15 2.70 17.53
CA PHE A 404 -27.38 1.95 16.29
C PHE A 404 -26.08 1.44 15.69
N VAL A 405 -25.03 2.28 15.61
CA VAL A 405 -23.72 1.90 15.11
C VAL A 405 -23.05 0.88 16.04
N SER A 406 -23.21 1.02 17.37
CA SER A 406 -22.70 0.07 18.35
C SER A 406 -23.29 -1.34 18.17
N ILE A 407 -24.61 -1.43 17.87
CA ILE A 407 -25.27 -2.72 17.57
C ILE A 407 -24.68 -3.34 16.30
N LEU A 408 -24.51 -2.56 15.22
CA LEU A 408 -23.90 -3.05 13.98
C LEU A 408 -22.46 -3.49 14.21
N TYR A 409 -21.72 -2.77 15.04
CA TYR A 409 -20.35 -3.16 15.43
C TYR A 409 -20.32 -4.50 16.13
N CYS A 410 -21.25 -4.75 17.06
CA CYS A 410 -21.41 -6.01 17.75
C CYS A 410 -21.66 -7.18 16.77
N LEU A 411 -22.48 -6.97 15.75
CA LEU A 411 -22.70 -7.96 14.69
C LEU A 411 -21.40 -8.24 13.91
N VAL A 412 -20.62 -7.20 13.58
CA VAL A 412 -19.32 -7.36 12.92
C VAL A 412 -18.36 -8.17 13.79
N ALA A 413 -18.31 -7.95 15.10
CA ALA A 413 -17.49 -8.73 16.03
C ALA A 413 -17.88 -10.20 16.04
N PHE A 414 -19.18 -10.49 16.09
CA PHE A 414 -19.72 -11.86 16.00
C PHE A 414 -19.29 -12.54 14.68
N PHE A 415 -19.55 -11.93 13.53
CA PHE A 415 -19.21 -12.52 12.23
C PHE A 415 -17.70 -12.66 12.05
N THR A 416 -16.89 -11.74 12.60
CA THR A 416 -15.42 -11.86 12.56
C THR A 416 -14.96 -13.13 13.25
N ALA A 417 -15.45 -13.38 14.43
CA ALA A 417 -15.14 -14.59 15.18
C ALA A 417 -15.66 -15.85 14.46
N PHE A 418 -16.86 -15.77 13.91
CA PHE A 418 -17.50 -16.85 13.18
C PHE A 418 -16.66 -17.31 11.98
N TYR A 419 -16.30 -16.39 11.04
CA TYR A 419 -15.61 -16.82 9.82
C TYR A 419 -14.19 -17.31 10.09
N ILE A 420 -13.47 -16.73 11.04
CA ILE A 420 -12.10 -17.16 11.37
C ILE A 420 -12.10 -18.57 11.97
N MET A 421 -12.97 -18.83 12.95
CA MET A 421 -13.05 -20.16 13.54
C MET A 421 -13.53 -21.19 12.51
N ARG A 422 -14.52 -20.83 11.68
CA ARG A 422 -15.01 -21.70 10.64
C ARG A 422 -13.89 -22.13 9.67
N ILE A 423 -13.12 -21.18 9.15
CA ILE A 423 -12.06 -21.53 8.19
C ILE A 423 -10.94 -22.33 8.85
N ALA A 424 -10.59 -22.03 10.10
CA ALA A 424 -9.61 -22.79 10.85
C ALA A 424 -10.01 -24.27 11.01
N LEU A 425 -11.27 -24.54 11.34
CA LEU A 425 -11.77 -25.91 11.49
C LEU A 425 -11.91 -26.64 10.15
N VAL A 426 -12.36 -25.94 9.10
CA VAL A 426 -12.49 -26.52 7.75
C VAL A 426 -11.15 -26.93 7.18
N MET A 427 -10.09 -26.14 7.40
CA MET A 427 -8.75 -26.43 6.88
C MET A 427 -8.13 -27.71 7.42
N ILE A 428 -8.52 -28.17 8.62
CA ILE A 428 -7.95 -29.37 9.23
C ILE A 428 -8.89 -30.58 9.21
N LYS A 429 -10.14 -30.43 8.76
CA LYS A 429 -11.19 -31.45 8.93
C LYS A 429 -10.79 -32.85 8.44
N ASP A 430 -10.01 -32.94 7.36
CA ASP A 430 -9.63 -34.22 6.76
C ASP A 430 -8.10 -34.38 6.64
N LYS A 431 -7.33 -33.61 7.42
CA LYS A 431 -5.88 -33.54 7.31
C LYS A 431 -5.21 -33.97 8.61
N LYS A 432 -4.17 -34.80 8.52
CA LYS A 432 -3.29 -35.10 9.65
C LYS A 432 -2.27 -33.94 9.79
N LEU A 433 -2.21 -33.36 10.99
CA LEU A 433 -1.17 -32.38 11.30
C LEU A 433 0.20 -33.05 11.35
N VAL A 434 1.16 -32.43 10.69
CA VAL A 434 2.55 -32.90 10.60
C VAL A 434 3.37 -32.15 11.65
N ASN A 435 4.17 -32.89 12.42
CA ASN A 435 5.00 -32.32 13.50
C ASN A 435 6.37 -31.79 13.01
N THR A 436 6.71 -31.96 11.73
CA THR A 436 7.95 -31.41 11.21
C THR A 436 7.86 -29.89 11.11
N VAL A 437 8.89 -29.19 11.57
CA VAL A 437 8.92 -27.71 11.55
C VAL A 437 9.95 -27.24 10.53
N ASN A 438 9.51 -26.50 9.54
CA ASN A 438 10.44 -25.75 8.68
C ASN A 438 10.79 -24.42 9.36
N PHE A 439 11.87 -24.43 10.15
CA PHE A 439 12.29 -23.25 10.92
C PHE A 439 12.50 -22.00 10.08
N LYS A 440 12.97 -22.14 8.82
CA LYS A 440 13.21 -21.00 7.92
C LYS A 440 11.93 -20.21 7.59
N LYS A 441 10.80 -20.92 7.44
CA LYS A 441 9.48 -20.29 7.22
C LYS A 441 8.81 -19.90 8.51
N PHE A 442 8.96 -20.72 9.56
CA PHE A 442 8.29 -20.49 10.85
C PHE A 442 8.83 -19.26 11.60
N ILE A 443 10.15 -19.05 11.62
CA ILE A 443 10.77 -17.94 12.36
C ILE A 443 10.15 -16.58 11.96
N PRO A 444 10.04 -16.21 10.68
CA PRO A 444 9.40 -14.94 10.29
C PRO A 444 7.94 -14.83 10.74
N ILE A 445 7.16 -15.91 10.64
CA ILE A 445 5.74 -15.95 11.06
C ILE A 445 5.65 -15.74 12.58
N GLY A 446 6.46 -16.48 13.34
CA GLY A 446 6.53 -16.41 14.78
C GLY A 446 6.89 -15.01 15.30
N PHE A 447 7.87 -14.36 14.66
CA PHE A 447 8.25 -12.99 15.01
C PHE A 447 7.14 -11.97 14.70
N LEU A 448 6.44 -12.08 13.59
CA LEU A 448 5.28 -11.23 13.29
C LEU A 448 4.18 -11.40 14.35
N PHE A 449 3.95 -12.62 14.79
CA PHE A 449 3.00 -12.87 15.87
C PHE A 449 3.51 -12.37 17.23
N LEU A 450 4.81 -12.50 17.51
CA LEU A 450 5.45 -11.92 18.69
C LEU A 450 5.31 -10.40 18.73
N LEU A 451 5.48 -9.71 17.59
CA LEU A 451 5.25 -8.27 17.49
C LEU A 451 3.82 -7.88 17.86
N ASN A 452 2.82 -8.69 17.52
CA ASN A 452 1.43 -8.50 17.95
C ASN A 452 1.31 -8.57 19.50
N ILE A 453 2.02 -9.50 20.14
CA ILE A 453 2.03 -9.63 21.61
C ILE A 453 2.77 -8.44 22.26
N VAL A 454 3.95 -8.10 21.76
CA VAL A 454 4.75 -6.96 22.26
C VAL A 454 3.95 -5.66 22.14
N PHE A 455 3.29 -5.45 20.99
CA PHE A 455 2.45 -4.29 20.79
C PHE A 455 1.27 -4.23 21.78
N TYR A 456 0.66 -5.36 22.10
CA TYR A 456 -0.37 -5.44 23.15
C TYR A 456 0.14 -4.88 24.49
N PHE A 457 1.29 -5.38 24.98
CA PHE A 457 1.84 -4.92 26.25
C PHE A 457 2.24 -3.45 26.22
N PHE A 458 2.76 -2.98 25.08
CA PHE A 458 3.12 -1.57 24.89
C PHE A 458 1.91 -0.63 24.96
N VAL A 459 0.77 -1.03 24.38
CA VAL A 459 -0.45 -0.23 24.36
C VAL A 459 -1.20 -0.33 25.67
N ARG A 460 -1.28 -1.53 26.27
CA ARG A 460 -2.01 -1.79 27.53
C ARG A 460 -1.62 -0.85 28.66
N GLY A 461 -0.35 -0.50 28.78
CA GLY A 461 0.14 0.44 29.81
C GLY A 461 -0.17 1.92 29.54
N LYS A 462 -0.67 2.27 28.36
CA LYS A 462 -0.85 3.67 27.92
C LYS A 462 -2.30 4.05 27.61
N VAL A 463 -3.20 3.09 27.58
CA VAL A 463 -4.59 3.30 27.18
C VAL A 463 -5.52 2.52 28.12
N GLU A 464 -6.48 3.23 28.67
CA GLU A 464 -7.58 2.62 29.42
C GLU A 464 -8.57 2.02 28.42
N TYR A 465 -8.97 0.79 28.64
CA TYR A 465 -10.04 0.12 27.90
C TYR A 465 -10.86 -0.76 28.84
N LYS A 466 -12.12 -0.95 28.51
CA LYS A 466 -13.03 -1.85 29.24
C LYS A 466 -13.46 -2.95 28.28
N ILE A 467 -13.55 -4.16 28.78
CA ILE A 467 -14.13 -5.27 28.03
C ILE A 467 -15.64 -5.03 27.94
N ALA A 468 -16.13 -4.95 26.71
CA ALA A 468 -17.51 -4.60 26.40
C ALA A 468 -18.23 -5.72 25.63
N GLU A 469 -19.44 -5.46 25.18
CA GLU A 469 -20.32 -6.41 24.50
C GLU A 469 -19.70 -7.09 23.28
N PRO A 470 -18.87 -6.44 22.44
CA PRO A 470 -18.24 -7.08 21.27
C PRO A 470 -17.38 -8.30 21.64
N PHE A 471 -16.71 -8.26 22.80
CA PHE A 471 -15.92 -9.39 23.28
C PHE A 471 -16.78 -10.63 23.53
N TYR A 472 -17.91 -10.46 24.22
CA TYR A 472 -18.81 -11.58 24.52
C TYR A 472 -19.46 -12.15 23.26
N LEU A 473 -19.82 -11.28 22.30
CA LEU A 473 -20.38 -11.71 21.02
C LEU A 473 -19.35 -12.40 20.12
N ALA A 474 -18.09 -11.98 20.16
CA ALA A 474 -17.02 -12.70 19.49
C ALA A 474 -16.81 -14.09 20.10
N PHE A 475 -16.85 -14.22 21.42
CA PHE A 475 -16.79 -15.51 22.09
C PHE A 475 -17.97 -16.42 21.71
N LEU A 476 -19.17 -15.85 21.66
CA LEU A 476 -20.38 -16.57 21.23
C LEU A 476 -20.24 -17.04 19.77
N GLY A 477 -19.69 -16.23 18.88
CA GLY A 477 -19.41 -16.59 17.49
C GLY A 477 -18.50 -17.81 17.38
N TRP A 478 -17.42 -17.86 18.17
CA TRP A 478 -16.53 -19.02 18.25
C TRP A 478 -17.23 -20.26 18.77
N ALA A 479 -18.01 -20.11 19.83
CA ALA A 479 -18.76 -21.23 20.46
C ALA A 479 -19.78 -21.84 19.50
N ILE A 480 -20.53 -21.00 18.77
CA ILE A 480 -21.52 -21.46 17.77
C ILE A 480 -20.84 -22.26 16.67
N VAL A 481 -19.73 -21.76 16.12
CA VAL A 481 -19.02 -22.48 15.05
C VAL A 481 -18.49 -23.82 15.54
N TYR A 482 -17.98 -23.89 16.77
CA TYR A 482 -17.52 -25.14 17.34
C TYR A 482 -18.66 -26.16 17.48
N ILE A 483 -19.84 -25.72 17.95
CA ILE A 483 -21.05 -26.58 18.06
C ILE A 483 -21.49 -27.06 16.66
N LEU A 484 -21.49 -26.19 15.66
CA LEU A 484 -21.83 -26.54 14.27
C LEU A 484 -20.82 -27.55 13.68
N TYR A 485 -19.54 -27.41 14.03
CA TYR A 485 -18.49 -28.34 13.61
C TYR A 485 -18.73 -29.74 14.22
N VAL A 486 -18.95 -29.83 15.53
CA VAL A 486 -19.23 -31.10 16.24
C VAL A 486 -20.48 -31.79 15.69
N LYS A 487 -21.50 -31.02 15.32
CA LYS A 487 -22.74 -31.52 14.71
C LYS A 487 -22.64 -31.82 13.21
N ASN A 488 -21.45 -31.68 12.58
CA ASN A 488 -21.23 -31.81 11.12
C ASN A 488 -22.15 -30.92 10.25
N LEU A 489 -22.61 -29.80 10.78
CA LEU A 489 -23.51 -28.88 10.07
C LEU A 489 -22.76 -27.77 9.31
N LEU A 490 -21.45 -27.60 9.51
CA LEU A 490 -20.65 -26.55 8.87
C LEU A 490 -20.66 -26.57 7.34
N ALA A 491 -20.78 -27.78 6.74
CA ALA A 491 -20.85 -27.93 5.29
C ALA A 491 -22.08 -27.28 4.64
N LYS A 492 -23.16 -27.08 5.41
CA LYS A 492 -24.39 -26.44 4.90
C LYS A 492 -24.26 -24.91 4.74
N PHE A 493 -23.25 -24.30 5.36
CA PHE A 493 -22.98 -22.84 5.26
C PHE A 493 -21.96 -22.47 4.17
N THR A 494 -21.64 -23.38 3.27
CA THR A 494 -20.67 -23.20 2.17
C THR A 494 -21.36 -22.94 0.83
N THR A 495 -22.28 -21.99 0.78
CA THR A 495 -22.82 -21.54 -0.53
C THR A 495 -22.09 -20.28 -0.94
N THR A 496 -21.44 -20.33 -2.12
CA THR A 496 -20.90 -19.12 -2.73
C THR A 496 -21.99 -18.05 -2.85
N PRO A 497 -21.74 -16.80 -2.47
CA PRO A 497 -22.77 -15.76 -2.46
C PRO A 497 -23.07 -15.27 -3.87
N LYS A 498 -23.70 -16.12 -4.71
CA LYS A 498 -24.20 -15.79 -6.06
C LYS A 498 -25.13 -14.56 -6.07
N ILE A 499 -25.76 -14.25 -4.94
CA ILE A 499 -26.69 -13.12 -4.82
C ILE A 499 -25.97 -11.79 -5.00
N LEU A 500 -24.80 -11.61 -4.39
CA LEU A 500 -24.01 -10.37 -4.51
C LEU A 500 -23.23 -10.28 -5.83
N GLU A 501 -22.74 -11.41 -6.34
CA GLU A 501 -22.15 -11.50 -7.67
C GLU A 501 -23.20 -11.13 -8.74
N ASN A 502 -24.43 -11.61 -8.59
CA ASN A 502 -25.53 -11.22 -9.44
C ASN A 502 -25.94 -9.74 -9.29
N PHE A 503 -25.89 -9.19 -8.09
CA PHE A 503 -26.13 -7.75 -7.85
C PHE A 503 -25.07 -6.89 -8.54
N TYR A 504 -23.79 -7.24 -8.38
CA TYR A 504 -22.68 -6.58 -9.05
C TYR A 504 -22.82 -6.66 -10.57
N ASN A 505 -23.02 -7.86 -11.12
CA ASN A 505 -23.12 -8.07 -12.57
C ASN A 505 -24.38 -7.44 -13.16
N LYS A 506 -25.51 -7.44 -12.45
CA LYS A 506 -26.77 -6.90 -12.98
C LYS A 506 -26.92 -5.38 -12.80
N ILE A 507 -26.34 -4.79 -11.79
CA ILE A 507 -26.53 -3.36 -11.49
C ILE A 507 -25.28 -2.55 -11.82
N LEU A 508 -24.12 -2.91 -11.28
CA LEU A 508 -22.90 -2.12 -11.50
C LEU A 508 -22.39 -2.26 -12.94
N VAL A 509 -22.37 -3.45 -13.51
CA VAL A 509 -21.96 -3.62 -14.92
C VAL A 509 -22.89 -2.79 -15.84
N LYS A 510 -24.20 -2.79 -15.60
CA LYS A 510 -25.14 -1.95 -16.39
C LYS A 510 -24.92 -0.44 -16.19
N ILE A 511 -24.53 -0.02 -14.98
CA ILE A 511 -24.16 1.38 -14.75
C ILE A 511 -22.88 1.72 -15.51
N TYR A 512 -21.87 0.85 -15.46
CA TYR A 512 -20.63 1.03 -16.23
C TYR A 512 -20.88 1.03 -17.74
N GLU A 513 -21.74 0.12 -18.25
CA GLU A 513 -22.13 0.12 -19.67
C GLU A 513 -22.83 1.42 -20.07
N LYS A 514 -23.69 1.98 -19.22
CA LYS A 514 -24.33 3.28 -19.47
C LYS A 514 -23.32 4.44 -19.44
N ILE A 515 -22.38 4.43 -18.49
CA ILE A 515 -21.30 5.44 -18.42
C ILE A 515 -20.42 5.34 -19.66
N ALA A 516 -20.05 4.13 -20.08
CA ALA A 516 -19.30 3.91 -21.32
C ALA A 516 -20.05 4.44 -22.55
N GLN A 517 -21.36 4.15 -22.67
CA GLN A 517 -22.20 4.68 -23.75
C GLN A 517 -22.29 6.22 -23.75
N VAL A 518 -22.36 6.84 -22.58
CA VAL A 518 -22.30 8.32 -22.44
C VAL A 518 -20.92 8.84 -22.82
N SER A 519 -19.86 8.15 -22.43
CA SER A 519 -18.48 8.49 -22.83
C SER A 519 -18.29 8.39 -24.34
N ASP A 520 -18.76 7.28 -24.95
CA ASP A 520 -18.73 7.09 -26.42
C ASP A 520 -19.56 8.18 -27.14
N PHE A 521 -20.72 8.55 -26.58
CA PHE A 521 -21.55 9.64 -27.12
C PHE A 521 -20.84 10.99 -27.07
N ILE A 522 -20.16 11.28 -25.95
CA ILE A 522 -19.34 12.51 -25.82
C ILE A 522 -18.15 12.48 -26.76
N GLU A 523 -17.48 11.33 -26.87
CA GLU A 523 -16.36 11.14 -27.79
C GLU A 523 -16.78 11.34 -29.26
N LEU A 524 -17.87 10.72 -29.68
CA LEU A 524 -18.37 10.82 -31.06
C LEU A 524 -18.92 12.21 -31.40
N ASN A 525 -19.57 12.92 -30.48
CA ASN A 525 -20.26 14.17 -30.80
C ASN A 525 -19.44 15.44 -30.47
N PHE A 526 -18.57 15.39 -29.46
CA PHE A 526 -17.79 16.54 -29.00
C PHE A 526 -16.30 16.45 -29.31
N LEU A 527 -15.73 15.24 -29.30
CA LEU A 527 -14.29 15.05 -29.51
C LEU A 527 -13.94 14.62 -30.95
N SER A 528 -14.91 14.18 -31.76
CA SER A 528 -14.67 13.77 -33.16
C SER A 528 -14.41 14.93 -34.15
N ASN A 529 -14.50 16.18 -33.71
CA ASN A 529 -14.06 17.32 -34.50
C ASN A 529 -12.51 17.49 -34.49
N TYR A 530 -11.82 16.36 -34.71
CA TYR A 530 -10.35 16.23 -34.63
C TYR A 530 -9.56 16.85 -35.76
N LYS A 531 -10.16 17.59 -36.69
CA LYS A 531 -9.38 18.20 -37.80
C LYS A 531 -8.13 18.95 -37.32
N PRO A 532 -8.17 19.80 -36.27
CA PRO A 532 -6.97 20.47 -35.78
C PRO A 532 -5.97 19.54 -35.07
N ILE A 533 -6.49 18.57 -34.30
CA ILE A 533 -5.65 17.62 -33.54
C ILE A 533 -5.00 16.63 -34.50
N MET A 534 -5.72 16.16 -35.53
CA MET A 534 -5.15 15.29 -36.55
C MET A 534 -4.10 16.01 -37.40
N LEU A 535 -4.24 17.35 -37.63
CA LEU A 535 -3.23 18.17 -38.28
C LEU A 535 -1.98 18.26 -37.37
N PHE A 536 -2.16 18.51 -36.09
CA PHE A 536 -1.09 18.55 -35.09
C PHE A 536 -0.38 17.20 -34.97
N ALA A 537 -1.13 16.08 -34.90
CA ALA A 537 -0.57 14.73 -34.87
C ALA A 537 0.22 14.41 -36.15
N LYS A 538 -0.28 14.80 -37.35
CA LYS A 538 0.45 14.64 -38.60
C LYS A 538 1.72 15.49 -38.63
N CYS A 539 1.70 16.70 -38.12
CA CYS A 539 2.89 17.54 -37.97
C CYS A 539 3.88 16.93 -36.97
N SER A 540 3.41 16.42 -35.83
CA SER A 540 4.25 15.74 -34.81
C SER A 540 4.92 14.50 -35.38
N VAL A 541 4.19 13.67 -36.14
CA VAL A 541 4.75 12.48 -36.82
C VAL A 541 5.81 12.89 -37.88
N LYS A 542 5.56 13.96 -38.64
CA LYS A 542 6.58 14.48 -39.60
C LYS A 542 7.83 14.99 -38.89
N ILE A 543 7.66 15.74 -37.79
CA ILE A 543 8.77 16.24 -36.98
C ILE A 543 9.53 15.10 -36.34
N SER A 544 8.81 14.12 -35.77
CA SER A 544 9.40 12.90 -35.17
C SER A 544 10.19 12.09 -36.23
N GLY A 545 9.63 11.88 -37.42
CA GLY A 545 10.33 11.21 -38.51
C GLY A 545 11.57 11.96 -38.98
N TRP A 546 11.49 13.30 -39.06
CA TRP A 546 12.65 14.12 -39.40
C TRP A 546 13.74 14.06 -38.31
N ILE A 547 13.35 14.08 -37.04
CA ILE A 547 14.26 13.90 -35.90
C ILE A 547 14.90 12.51 -35.94
N GLU A 548 14.11 11.46 -36.19
CA GLU A 548 14.60 10.09 -36.28
C GLU A 548 15.62 9.91 -37.43
N GLU A 549 15.32 10.45 -38.64
CA GLU A 549 16.24 10.35 -39.77
C GLU A 549 17.48 11.23 -39.65
N ASN A 550 17.32 12.47 -39.20
CA ASN A 550 18.40 13.45 -39.23
C ASN A 550 19.22 13.57 -37.94
N ILE A 551 18.61 13.27 -36.79
CA ILE A 551 19.29 13.38 -35.51
C ILE A 551 19.59 11.97 -34.95
N MET A 552 18.59 11.11 -34.80
CA MET A 552 18.80 9.80 -34.13
C MET A 552 19.62 8.85 -35.00
N ASN A 553 19.28 8.67 -36.27
CA ASN A 553 20.02 7.75 -37.15
C ASN A 553 21.44 8.25 -37.46
N LYS A 554 21.65 9.56 -37.52
CA LYS A 554 23.01 10.12 -37.65
C LYS A 554 23.81 9.99 -36.36
N SER A 555 23.21 10.29 -35.21
CA SER A 555 23.87 10.12 -33.92
C SER A 555 24.14 8.63 -33.59
N VAL A 556 23.22 7.72 -33.92
CA VAL A 556 23.46 6.27 -33.80
C VAL A 556 24.61 5.81 -34.69
N LYS A 557 24.69 6.29 -35.96
CA LYS A 557 25.83 5.98 -36.81
C LYS A 557 27.16 6.51 -36.26
N VAL A 558 27.15 7.73 -35.74
CA VAL A 558 28.33 8.32 -35.08
C VAL A 558 28.70 7.53 -33.82
N THR A 559 27.71 7.20 -33.00
CA THR A 559 27.90 6.42 -31.75
C THR A 559 28.40 5.00 -32.05
N VAL A 560 27.83 4.31 -33.05
CA VAL A 560 28.28 2.98 -33.48
C VAL A 560 29.70 3.02 -34.02
N ASN A 561 30.06 4.04 -34.81
CA ASN A 561 31.42 4.20 -35.32
C ASN A 561 32.41 4.55 -34.19
N SER A 562 31.98 5.36 -33.22
CA SER A 562 32.79 5.67 -32.04
C SER A 562 32.93 4.47 -31.13
N ALA A 563 31.84 3.67 -30.93
CA ALA A 563 31.87 2.42 -30.18
C ALA A 563 32.74 1.35 -30.87
N LYS A 564 32.72 1.25 -32.20
CA LYS A 564 33.67 0.40 -32.95
C LYS A 564 35.12 0.80 -32.72
N LYS A 565 35.43 2.11 -32.83
CA LYS A 565 36.78 2.60 -32.53
C LYS A 565 37.18 2.37 -31.06
N LEU A 566 36.26 2.58 -30.11
CA LEU A 566 36.48 2.26 -28.69
C LEU A 566 36.63 0.76 -28.44
N SER A 567 35.86 -0.07 -29.14
CA SER A 567 35.98 -1.54 -29.07
C SER A 567 37.32 -2.02 -29.63
N GLU A 568 37.79 -1.45 -30.77
CA GLU A 568 39.10 -1.75 -31.33
C GLU A 568 40.23 -1.27 -30.40
N TRP A 569 40.06 -0.14 -29.75
CA TRP A 569 40.99 0.38 -28.74
C TRP A 569 40.94 -0.45 -27.46
N GLY A 570 39.74 -0.84 -27.00
CA GLY A 570 39.53 -1.74 -25.86
C GLY A 570 40.10 -3.16 -26.12
N ALA A 571 39.97 -3.66 -27.35
CA ALA A 571 40.58 -4.96 -27.73
C ALA A 571 42.12 -4.94 -27.68
N LYS A 572 42.73 -3.76 -27.89
CA LYS A 572 44.18 -3.56 -27.72
C LYS A 572 44.60 -3.49 -26.24
N LEU A 573 43.68 -3.14 -25.32
CA LEU A 573 43.90 -3.10 -23.87
C LEU A 573 43.55 -4.43 -23.17
N GLN A 574 43.02 -5.41 -23.89
CA GLN A 574 42.62 -6.69 -23.34
C GLN A 574 43.85 -7.56 -22.94
N SER A 575 44.15 -7.56 -21.66
CA SER A 575 45.24 -8.36 -21.07
C SER A 575 44.83 -9.80 -20.71
N ARG A 576 43.88 -10.45 -21.29
CA ARG A 576 43.40 -11.84 -21.01
C ARG A 576 43.39 -12.30 -19.53
N ASN A 577 43.53 -11.40 -18.57
CA ASN A 577 43.60 -11.70 -17.14
C ASN A 577 42.35 -11.20 -16.40
N VAL A 578 41.53 -12.11 -15.88
CA VAL A 578 40.24 -11.82 -15.21
C VAL A 578 40.41 -10.89 -14.00
N GLN A 579 41.55 -10.96 -13.32
CA GLN A 579 41.86 -10.11 -12.16
C GLN A 579 42.00 -8.63 -12.56
N THR A 580 42.52 -8.34 -13.75
CA THR A 580 42.67 -6.98 -14.27
C THR A 580 41.32 -6.35 -14.63
N TYR A 581 40.37 -7.16 -15.11
CA TYR A 581 38.99 -6.71 -15.38
C TYR A 581 38.23 -6.34 -14.10
N ASN A 582 38.38 -7.16 -13.05
CA ASN A 582 37.75 -6.88 -11.77
C ASN A 582 38.31 -5.57 -11.15
N ALA A 583 39.63 -5.31 -11.29
CA ALA A 583 40.26 -4.09 -10.83
C ALA A 583 39.74 -2.84 -11.58
N TYR A 584 39.60 -2.91 -12.91
CA TYR A 584 39.03 -1.80 -13.71
C TYR A 584 37.55 -1.57 -13.43
N GLY A 585 36.77 -2.64 -13.20
CA GLY A 585 35.36 -2.53 -12.78
C GLY A 585 35.20 -1.84 -11.41
N PHE A 586 36.09 -2.16 -10.46
CA PHE A 586 36.13 -1.50 -9.16
C PHE A 586 36.51 -0.02 -9.27
N ILE A 587 37.53 0.29 -10.07
CA ILE A 587 37.96 1.70 -10.29
C ILE A 587 36.84 2.52 -10.92
N LEU A 588 36.16 1.98 -11.94
CA LEU A 588 35.04 2.68 -12.60
C LEU A 588 33.88 2.91 -11.64
N LEU A 589 33.53 1.90 -10.84
CA LEU A 589 32.48 2.00 -9.82
C LEU A 589 32.83 3.08 -8.78
N THR A 590 34.09 3.10 -8.31
CA THR A 590 34.60 4.10 -7.35
C THR A 590 34.53 5.50 -7.95
N ILE A 591 34.90 5.68 -9.22
CA ILE A 591 34.82 6.98 -9.90
C ILE A 591 33.36 7.45 -10.02
N VAL A 592 32.44 6.57 -10.41
CA VAL A 592 31.00 6.91 -10.53
C VAL A 592 30.42 7.30 -9.18
N ILE A 593 30.72 6.53 -8.12
CA ILE A 593 30.29 6.87 -6.75
C ILE A 593 30.87 8.21 -6.30
N THR A 594 32.17 8.45 -6.56
CA THR A 594 32.84 9.71 -6.22
C THR A 594 32.24 10.90 -6.96
N LEU A 595 31.91 10.74 -8.25
CA LEU A 595 31.25 11.78 -9.04
C LEU A 595 29.82 12.08 -8.56
N ILE A 596 29.08 11.05 -8.13
CA ILE A 596 27.76 11.22 -7.52
C ILE A 596 27.87 11.96 -6.17
N ILE A 597 28.85 11.61 -5.34
CA ILE A 597 29.11 12.30 -4.05
C ILE A 597 29.55 13.74 -4.29
N ILE A 598 30.45 13.99 -5.24
CA ILE A 598 30.90 15.35 -5.58
C ILE A 598 29.75 16.19 -6.16
N GLY A 599 28.94 15.60 -7.05
CA GLY A 599 27.74 16.26 -7.57
C GLY A 599 26.76 16.63 -6.47
N TYR A 600 26.57 15.73 -5.51
CA TYR A 600 25.72 15.95 -4.34
C TYR A 600 26.27 17.04 -3.41
N THR A 601 27.57 17.02 -3.09
CA THR A 601 28.23 18.05 -2.25
C THR A 601 28.29 19.41 -2.93
N MET A 602 28.44 19.46 -4.26
CA MET A 602 28.38 20.73 -5.02
C MET A 602 26.96 21.31 -5.04
N MET A 603 25.92 20.48 -5.13
CA MET A 603 24.53 20.94 -5.01
C MET A 603 24.21 21.48 -3.61
N PHE A 604 24.73 20.84 -2.56
CA PHE A 604 24.50 21.29 -1.18
C PHE A 604 25.27 22.58 -0.83
N ASN A 605 26.50 22.76 -1.32
CA ASN A 605 27.29 23.98 -1.10
C ASN A 605 26.85 25.19 -1.91
N GLN A 606 25.91 25.04 -2.85
CA GLN A 606 25.27 26.18 -3.55
C GLN A 606 23.95 26.60 -2.87
N LEU A 607 23.51 25.86 -1.86
CA LEU A 607 22.28 26.11 -1.11
C LEU A 607 22.52 26.59 0.33
N SER A 608 23.78 26.65 0.78
CA SER A 608 24.24 27.35 1.98
C SER A 608 24.83 28.73 1.60
#